data_688864b1a57271b758b086b39e3b798e
#
_entry.id   688864b1a57271b758b086b39e3b798e
#
_cell.length_a   1.000
_cell.length_b   1.000
_cell.length_c   1.000
_cell.angle_alpha   90.00
_cell.angle_beta   90.00
_cell.angle_gamma   90.00
#
_symmetry.space_group_name_H-M   'P 1'
#
loop_
_entity.id
_entity.type
_entity.pdbx_description
1 polymer ?
#
loop_
_entity_poly.entity_id
_entity_poly.type
_entity_poly.pdbx_seq_one_letter_code
_entity_poly.pdbx_strand_id
1 'polypeptide(L)'
;MEEGEKIQAHILSVWKESREFFSGRGAEIMLILTDRHLMFIKKTESKMKWWGANTQRQVVKFIQNKDVMVMIDGYTEEHLRVDLENKKNQEVSFNNILDIDVKEKVWGSALWLEILEGEESKKYQFSIVQDWVKYPLKDPIKYMKVDWNGFIKYVKDKQLVTE
;
A
#
# COMPACT_ATOMS: atom_id res chain seq x y z
N MET A 1 0.50 13.96 8.56
CA MET A 1 -0.96 13.83 8.41
C MET A 1 -1.61 15.16 8.80
N GLU A 2 -2.46 15.68 7.97
CA GLU A 2 -3.09 16.99 8.19
C GLU A 2 -4.37 16.87 9.02
N GLU A 3 -4.79 17.99 9.62
CA GLU A 3 -6.05 18.04 10.34
C GLU A 3 -7.23 17.82 9.40
N GLY A 4 -8.20 17.01 9.82
CA GLY A 4 -9.36 16.68 9.00
C GLY A 4 -9.12 15.68 7.89
N GLU A 5 -7.91 15.18 7.75
CA GLU A 5 -7.57 14.16 6.75
C GLU A 5 -8.29 12.83 7.04
N LYS A 6 -8.84 12.22 5.99
CA LYS A 6 -9.67 11.01 6.10
C LYS A 6 -9.10 9.84 5.30
N ILE A 7 -9.12 8.66 5.92
CA ILE A 7 -8.76 7.41 5.26
C ILE A 7 -9.79 7.07 4.18
N GLN A 8 -9.30 6.67 3.02
CA GLN A 8 -10.11 6.28 1.86
C GLN A 8 -9.99 4.78 1.55
N ALA A 9 -8.87 4.16 1.90
CA ALA A 9 -8.68 2.73 1.69
C ALA A 9 -7.63 2.16 2.65
N HIS A 10 -7.88 0.93 3.08
CA HIS A 10 -6.92 0.10 3.82
C HIS A 10 -6.58 -1.09 2.94
N ILE A 11 -5.33 -1.23 2.53
CA ILE A 11 -4.87 -2.37 1.75
C ILE A 11 -3.83 -3.12 2.57
N LEU A 12 -4.20 -4.29 3.05
CA LEU A 12 -3.40 -5.08 3.96
C LEU A 12 -2.53 -6.08 3.21
N SER A 13 -1.46 -6.52 3.86
CA SER A 13 -0.57 -7.57 3.35
C SER A 13 -0.02 -7.25 1.97
N VAL A 14 0.57 -6.07 1.84
CA VAL A 14 1.18 -5.60 0.61
C VAL A 14 2.68 -5.83 0.68
N TRP A 15 3.23 -6.46 -0.35
CA TRP A 15 4.67 -6.59 -0.49
C TRP A 15 5.21 -5.39 -1.27
N LYS A 16 6.00 -4.58 -0.58
CA LYS A 16 6.67 -3.41 -1.16
C LYS A 16 8.11 -3.77 -1.47
N GLU A 17 8.51 -3.61 -2.71
CA GLU A 17 9.89 -3.82 -3.13
C GLU A 17 10.36 -2.72 -4.08
N SER A 18 11.66 -2.48 -4.11
CA SER A 18 12.26 -1.54 -5.04
C SER A 18 12.36 -2.17 -6.43
N ARG A 19 12.12 -1.38 -7.47
CA ARG A 19 12.37 -1.77 -8.86
C ARG A 19 13.77 -1.39 -9.33
N GLU A 20 14.57 -0.79 -8.45
CA GLU A 20 15.93 -0.36 -8.78
C GLU A 20 16.90 -1.53 -8.62
N PHE A 21 17.95 -1.51 -9.45
CA PHE A 21 18.98 -2.53 -9.43
C PHE A 21 19.80 -2.44 -8.13
N PHE A 22 20.13 -3.58 -7.53
CA PHE A 22 20.87 -3.67 -6.26
C PHE A 22 20.17 -3.14 -5.01
N SER A 23 18.87 -2.97 -5.05
CA SER A 23 18.12 -2.60 -3.86
C SER A 23 17.96 -3.78 -2.91
N GLY A 24 17.75 -3.48 -1.64
CA GLY A 24 17.54 -4.48 -0.60
C GLY A 24 16.25 -5.28 -0.75
N ARG A 25 16.00 -6.15 0.23
CA ARG A 25 14.80 -6.98 0.26
C ARG A 25 13.54 -6.14 0.41
N GLY A 26 12.44 -6.65 -0.12
CA GLY A 26 11.13 -6.09 0.09
C GLY A 26 10.66 -6.20 1.54
N ALA A 27 9.52 -5.59 1.82
CA ALA A 27 8.89 -5.61 3.14
C ALA A 27 7.38 -5.70 3.02
N GLU A 28 6.76 -6.37 3.99
CA GLU A 28 5.31 -6.34 4.12
C GLU A 28 4.88 -5.03 4.77
N ILE A 29 3.89 -4.39 4.17
CA ILE A 29 3.30 -3.16 4.68
C ILE A 29 1.77 -3.20 4.62
N MET A 30 1.12 -2.30 5.37
CA MET A 30 -0.21 -1.83 5.03
C MET A 30 -0.07 -0.58 4.17
N LEU A 31 -0.85 -0.52 3.10
CA LEU A 31 -0.95 0.66 2.27
C LEU A 31 -2.23 1.39 2.66
N ILE A 32 -2.10 2.57 3.25
CA ILE A 32 -3.25 3.37 3.66
C ILE A 32 -3.33 4.59 2.74
N LEU A 33 -4.46 4.70 2.05
CA LEU A 33 -4.75 5.86 1.22
C LEU A 33 -5.66 6.80 1.99
N THR A 34 -5.25 8.06 2.10
CA THR A 34 -6.10 9.12 2.61
C THR A 34 -6.52 10.04 1.48
N ASP A 35 -7.30 11.07 1.80
CA ASP A 35 -7.66 12.10 0.83
C ASP A 35 -6.51 13.07 0.51
N ARG A 36 -5.34 12.91 1.15
CA ARG A 36 -4.18 13.80 0.96
C ARG A 36 -2.84 13.12 0.80
N HIS A 37 -2.71 11.90 1.32
CA HIS A 37 -1.42 11.19 1.37
C HIS A 37 -1.59 9.70 1.07
N LEU A 38 -0.49 9.11 0.68
CA LEU A 38 -0.33 7.66 0.63
C LEU A 38 0.65 7.28 1.74
N MET A 39 0.25 6.33 2.61
CA MET A 39 1.03 5.93 3.76
C MET A 39 1.54 4.50 3.59
N PHE A 40 2.83 4.30 3.86
CA PHE A 40 3.45 2.98 3.93
C PHE A 40 3.63 2.61 5.40
N ILE A 41 2.75 1.78 5.93
CA ILE A 41 2.77 1.38 7.35
C ILE A 41 3.43 0.02 7.48
N LYS A 42 4.67 0.03 7.93
CA LYS A 42 5.47 -1.16 8.17
C LYS A 42 5.26 -1.72 9.57
N LYS A 43 4.99 -0.84 10.53
CA LYS A 43 4.79 -1.19 11.93
C LYS A 43 3.55 -0.53 12.50
N THR A 44 2.69 -1.33 13.13
CA THR A 44 1.60 -0.83 13.96
C THR A 44 1.66 -1.56 15.31
N GLU A 45 2.00 -0.86 16.36
CA GLU A 45 2.15 -1.46 17.69
C GLU A 45 0.81 -1.74 18.35
N SER A 46 -0.14 -0.83 18.19
CA SER A 46 -1.45 -0.93 18.84
C SER A 46 -2.46 -1.78 18.09
N LYS A 47 -2.24 -2.04 16.79
CA LYS A 47 -3.23 -2.68 15.91
C LYS A 47 -2.73 -3.92 15.19
N MET A 48 -1.68 -4.55 15.68
CA MET A 48 -1.12 -5.76 15.05
C MET A 48 -2.13 -6.91 14.99
N LYS A 49 -2.92 -7.11 16.05
CA LYS A 49 -3.98 -8.13 16.07
C LYS A 49 -5.07 -7.83 15.04
N TRP A 50 -5.45 -6.56 14.90
CA TRP A 50 -6.41 -6.12 13.88
C TRP A 50 -5.87 -6.41 12.48
N TRP A 51 -4.62 -6.09 12.21
CA TRP A 51 -3.98 -6.38 10.92
C TRP A 51 -4.04 -7.87 10.59
N GLY A 52 -3.55 -8.73 11.50
CA GLY A 52 -3.56 -10.17 11.30
C GLY A 52 -4.98 -10.74 11.11
N ALA A 53 -5.93 -10.28 11.92
CA ALA A 53 -7.31 -10.77 11.84
C ALA A 53 -8.03 -10.37 10.55
N ASN A 54 -7.67 -9.23 9.94
CA ASN A 54 -8.36 -8.72 8.76
C ASN A 54 -7.68 -9.08 7.44
N THR A 55 -6.42 -9.52 7.44
CA THR A 55 -5.69 -9.85 6.22
C THR A 55 -6.41 -10.91 5.39
N GLN A 56 -6.79 -12.03 6.00
CA GLN A 56 -7.48 -13.11 5.29
C GLN A 56 -8.90 -12.72 4.85
N ARG A 57 -9.58 -11.93 5.64
CA ARG A 57 -10.90 -11.40 5.27
C ARG A 57 -10.81 -10.51 4.04
N GLN A 58 -9.77 -9.71 3.95
CA GLN A 58 -9.55 -8.86 2.78
C GLN A 58 -9.21 -9.67 1.53
N VAL A 59 -8.41 -10.72 1.67
CA VAL A 59 -8.11 -11.66 0.57
C VAL A 59 -9.43 -12.21 -0.02
N VAL A 60 -10.34 -12.66 0.84
CA VAL A 60 -11.65 -13.17 0.40
C VAL A 60 -12.45 -12.09 -0.35
N LYS A 61 -12.46 -10.87 0.18
CA LYS A 61 -13.14 -9.73 -0.49
C LYS A 61 -12.54 -9.45 -1.87
N PHE A 62 -11.23 -9.49 -2.01
CA PHE A 62 -10.57 -9.25 -3.30
C PHE A 62 -10.77 -10.38 -4.31
N ILE A 63 -11.02 -11.60 -3.86
CA ILE A 63 -11.42 -12.70 -4.73
C ILE A 63 -12.82 -12.44 -5.30
N GLN A 64 -13.73 -11.90 -4.48
CA GLN A 64 -15.11 -11.61 -4.87
C GLN A 64 -15.24 -10.32 -5.66
N ASN A 65 -14.56 -9.27 -5.21
CA ASN A 65 -14.55 -7.95 -5.85
C ASN A 65 -13.11 -7.44 -5.88
N LYS A 66 -12.55 -7.34 -7.06
CA LYS A 66 -11.12 -7.07 -7.25
C LYS A 66 -10.70 -5.62 -6.97
N ASP A 67 -11.65 -4.69 -6.83
CA ASP A 67 -11.33 -3.29 -6.54
C ASP A 67 -10.65 -3.15 -5.18
N VAL A 68 -9.47 -2.53 -5.18
CA VAL A 68 -8.68 -2.37 -3.95
C VAL A 68 -9.16 -1.24 -3.06
N MET A 69 -10.09 -0.40 -3.52
CA MET A 69 -10.65 0.72 -2.75
C MET A 69 -11.63 0.22 -1.69
N VAL A 70 -11.10 -0.36 -0.61
CA VAL A 70 -11.86 -0.97 0.47
C VAL A 70 -11.42 -0.37 1.80
N MET A 71 -12.38 0.00 2.62
CA MET A 71 -12.16 0.42 4.00
C MET A 71 -12.49 -0.71 4.96
N ILE A 72 -11.71 -0.83 6.03
CA ILE A 72 -11.87 -1.87 7.05
C ILE A 72 -12.02 -1.19 8.42
N ASP A 73 -13.11 -1.52 9.14
CA ASP A 73 -13.34 -0.97 10.47
C ASP A 73 -12.26 -1.40 11.47
N GLY A 74 -11.96 -0.53 12.41
CA GLY A 74 -11.05 -0.82 13.51
C GLY A 74 -9.69 -0.13 13.44
N TYR A 75 -9.34 0.45 12.30
CA TYR A 75 -8.15 1.28 12.15
C TYR A 75 -8.56 2.67 11.66
N THR A 76 -8.48 3.63 12.55
CA THR A 76 -8.96 5.00 12.33
C THR A 76 -7.81 5.96 12.06
N GLU A 77 -8.16 7.20 11.76
CA GLU A 77 -7.20 8.29 11.58
C GLU A 77 -6.32 8.51 12.82
N GLU A 78 -6.88 8.31 14.02
CA GLU A 78 -6.11 8.38 15.27
C GLU A 78 -5.02 7.31 15.34
N HIS A 79 -5.34 6.08 14.95
CA HIS A 79 -4.36 5.00 14.91
C HIS A 79 -3.26 5.30 13.88
N LEU A 80 -3.64 5.86 12.74
CA LEU A 80 -2.69 6.25 11.70
C LEU A 80 -1.74 7.35 12.19
N ARG A 81 -2.25 8.36 12.91
CA ARG A 81 -1.42 9.42 13.49
C ARG A 81 -0.37 8.86 14.44
N VAL A 82 -0.78 7.96 15.31
CA VAL A 82 0.15 7.30 16.26
C VAL A 82 1.20 6.48 15.50
N ASP A 83 0.79 5.72 14.51
CA ASP A 83 1.73 4.91 13.73
C ASP A 83 2.73 5.76 12.93
N LEU A 84 2.33 6.95 12.48
CA LEU A 84 3.24 7.85 11.77
C LEU A 84 4.33 8.46 12.66
N GLU A 85 4.22 8.35 13.98
CA GLU A 85 5.30 8.73 14.91
C GLU A 85 6.49 7.75 14.81
N ASN A 86 6.25 6.52 14.37
CA ASN A 86 7.30 5.54 14.14
C ASN A 86 7.99 5.85 12.80
N LYS A 87 9.30 6.07 12.84
CA LYS A 87 10.11 6.44 11.66
C LYS A 87 10.20 5.36 10.59
N LYS A 88 9.80 4.13 10.90
CA LYS A 88 9.72 3.04 9.92
C LYS A 88 8.51 3.18 9.00
N ASN A 89 7.53 3.96 9.41
CA ASN A 89 6.35 4.28 8.62
C ASN A 89 6.57 5.57 7.83
N GLN A 90 6.03 5.63 6.63
CA GLN A 90 6.32 6.71 5.69
C GLN A 90 5.02 7.35 5.21
N GLU A 91 5.02 8.66 5.16
CA GLU A 91 3.94 9.47 4.60
C GLU A 91 4.40 10.08 3.28
N VAL A 92 3.63 9.88 2.22
CA VAL A 92 3.94 10.38 0.89
C VAL A 92 2.82 11.31 0.41
N SER A 93 3.16 12.58 0.20
CA SER A 93 2.23 13.54 -0.41
C SER A 93 1.95 13.14 -1.86
N PHE A 94 0.72 13.34 -2.33
CA PHE A 94 0.36 13.07 -3.73
C PHE A 94 1.24 13.85 -4.71
N ASN A 95 1.67 15.06 -4.35
CA ASN A 95 2.56 15.86 -5.19
C ASN A 95 3.95 15.22 -5.36
N ASN A 96 4.34 14.35 -4.47
CA ASN A 96 5.60 13.61 -4.54
C ASN A 96 5.48 12.27 -5.28
N ILE A 97 4.30 11.92 -5.74
CA ILE A 97 4.10 10.77 -6.62
C ILE A 97 4.33 11.24 -8.05
N LEU A 98 5.49 10.88 -8.61
CA LEU A 98 5.91 11.31 -9.94
C LEU A 98 5.27 10.47 -11.04
N ASP A 99 5.03 9.20 -10.77
CA ASP A 99 4.36 8.27 -11.68
C ASP A 99 3.61 7.20 -10.88
N ILE A 100 2.46 6.80 -11.39
CA ILE A 100 1.63 5.74 -10.83
C ILE A 100 0.98 4.97 -11.97
N ASP A 101 1.20 3.65 -12.00
CA ASP A 101 0.69 2.79 -13.06
C ASP A 101 0.49 1.37 -12.53
N VAL A 102 -0.24 0.55 -13.28
CA VAL A 102 -0.42 -0.87 -12.97
C VAL A 102 0.26 -1.72 -14.04
N LYS A 103 0.92 -2.79 -13.60
CA LYS A 103 1.50 -3.80 -14.48
C LYS A 103 0.87 -5.15 -14.20
N GLU A 104 0.21 -5.71 -15.21
CA GLU A 104 -0.32 -7.06 -15.13
C GLU A 104 0.79 -8.05 -15.40
N LYS A 105 1.00 -8.95 -14.45
CA LYS A 105 2.00 -10.02 -14.52
C LYS A 105 1.29 -11.38 -14.50
N VAL A 106 1.98 -12.41 -14.95
CA VAL A 106 1.46 -13.78 -14.87
C VAL A 106 1.11 -14.15 -13.42
N TRP A 107 1.89 -13.66 -12.47
CA TRP A 107 1.75 -13.96 -11.04
C TRP A 107 0.82 -13.04 -10.27
N GLY A 108 0.36 -11.93 -10.85
CA GLY A 108 -0.53 -10.99 -10.17
C GLY A 108 -0.48 -9.59 -10.76
N SER A 109 -1.24 -8.69 -10.14
CA SER A 109 -1.28 -7.28 -10.54
C SER A 109 -0.33 -6.48 -9.65
N ALA A 110 0.59 -5.75 -10.25
CA ALA A 110 1.57 -4.93 -9.53
C ALA A 110 1.26 -3.45 -9.72
N LEU A 111 1.20 -2.71 -8.62
CA LEU A 111 1.15 -1.25 -8.64
C LEU A 111 2.59 -0.74 -8.72
N TRP A 112 2.89 0.06 -9.72
CA TRP A 112 4.17 0.71 -9.90
C TRP A 112 4.07 2.17 -9.51
N LEU A 113 4.95 2.58 -8.61
CA LEU A 113 5.07 3.96 -8.14
C LEU A 113 6.49 4.47 -8.33
N GLU A 114 6.60 5.70 -8.81
CA GLU A 114 7.81 6.49 -8.69
C GLU A 114 7.51 7.67 -7.77
N ILE A 115 8.28 7.80 -6.70
CA ILE A 115 8.08 8.85 -5.71
C ILE A 115 9.35 9.67 -5.52
N LEU A 116 9.15 10.94 -5.18
CA LEU A 116 10.24 11.83 -4.82
C LEU A 116 10.49 11.70 -3.31
N GLU A 117 11.68 11.25 -2.94
CA GLU A 117 12.15 11.18 -1.55
C GLU A 117 13.34 12.13 -1.41
N GLY A 118 13.11 13.30 -0.78
CA GLY A 118 14.12 14.35 -0.75
C GLY A 118 14.40 14.88 -2.16
N GLU A 119 15.63 14.76 -2.63
CA GLU A 119 16.04 15.18 -3.98
C GLU A 119 16.12 14.01 -4.98
N GLU A 120 15.90 12.78 -4.50
CA GLU A 120 16.00 11.57 -5.32
C GLU A 120 14.61 11.01 -5.65
N SER A 121 14.47 10.47 -6.86
CA SER A 121 13.31 9.66 -7.18
C SER A 121 13.59 8.20 -6.89
N LYS A 122 12.58 7.49 -6.38
CA LYS A 122 12.64 6.06 -6.08
C LYS A 122 11.46 5.34 -6.69
N LYS A 123 11.74 4.17 -7.25
CA LYS A 123 10.76 3.35 -7.94
C LYS A 123 10.43 2.11 -7.13
N TYR A 124 9.15 1.92 -6.86
CA TYR A 124 8.64 0.80 -6.07
C TYR A 124 7.61 -0.01 -6.82
N GLN A 125 7.45 -1.25 -6.38
CA GLN A 125 6.41 -2.15 -6.81
C GLN A 125 5.66 -2.68 -5.60
N PHE A 126 4.34 -2.69 -5.70
CA PHE A 126 3.44 -3.16 -4.63
C PHE A 126 2.58 -4.28 -5.16
N SER A 127 2.56 -5.40 -4.46
CA SER A 127 1.78 -6.57 -4.82
C SER A 127 1.02 -7.07 -3.60
N ILE A 128 -0.25 -7.39 -3.75
CA ILE A 128 -1.05 -7.90 -2.64
C ILE A 128 -0.78 -9.40 -2.49
N VAL A 129 -0.42 -9.81 -1.29
CA VAL A 129 -0.08 -11.19 -0.97
C VAL A 129 -1.36 -11.97 -0.68
N GLN A 130 -1.56 -13.06 -1.41
CA GLN A 130 -2.67 -13.99 -1.16
C GLN A 130 -2.32 -15.01 -0.08
N ASP A 131 -1.12 -15.59 -0.20
CA ASP A 131 -0.62 -16.60 0.73
C ASP A 131 0.86 -16.40 1.03
N TRP A 132 1.22 -16.63 2.29
CA TRP A 132 2.59 -16.68 2.75
C TRP A 132 3.02 -18.15 2.86
N VAL A 133 4.10 -18.51 2.18
CA VAL A 133 4.69 -19.85 2.30
C VAL A 133 5.80 -19.79 3.33
N LYS A 134 5.74 -20.73 4.31
CA LYS A 134 6.61 -20.70 5.52
C LYS A 134 8.09 -20.98 5.28
N TYR A 135 8.50 -21.41 4.11
CA TYR A 135 9.90 -21.77 3.88
C TYR A 135 10.42 -21.36 2.52
N PRO A 136 11.76 -21.05 2.46
CA PRO A 136 12.37 -20.41 1.32
C PRO A 136 12.44 -21.34 0.12
N LEU A 137 11.35 -21.53 -0.45
CA LEU A 137 11.26 -21.98 -1.80
C LEU A 137 11.49 -20.76 -2.69
N LYS A 138 11.86 -21.01 -3.92
CA LYS A 138 12.26 -19.96 -4.87
C LYS A 138 11.21 -18.85 -5.05
N ASP A 139 9.93 -19.14 -4.76
CA ASP A 139 8.84 -18.16 -4.79
C ASP A 139 7.92 -18.38 -3.59
N PRO A 140 8.28 -17.82 -2.42
CA PRO A 140 7.54 -18.07 -1.19
C PRO A 140 6.22 -17.32 -1.09
N ILE A 141 5.86 -16.53 -2.09
CA ILE A 141 4.70 -15.65 -2.01
C ILE A 141 3.80 -15.84 -3.22
N LYS A 142 2.52 -16.05 -2.96
CA LYS A 142 1.50 -16.04 -3.98
C LYS A 142 0.80 -14.68 -3.96
N TYR A 143 0.82 -13.99 -5.11
CA TYR A 143 0.22 -12.67 -5.27
C TYR A 143 -1.17 -12.75 -5.89
N MET A 144 -1.96 -11.71 -5.67
CA MET A 144 -3.32 -11.61 -6.19
C MET A 144 -3.39 -10.79 -7.47
N LYS A 145 -4.34 -11.14 -8.34
CA LYS A 145 -4.81 -10.26 -9.40
C LYS A 145 -5.94 -9.40 -8.84
N VAL A 146 -5.71 -8.09 -8.83
CA VAL A 146 -6.66 -7.10 -8.30
C VAL A 146 -6.79 -5.94 -9.29
N ASP A 147 -7.81 -5.12 -9.08
CA ASP A 147 -8.04 -3.92 -9.88
C ASP A 147 -7.52 -2.69 -9.13
N TRP A 148 -6.44 -2.11 -9.63
CA TRP A 148 -5.84 -0.89 -9.09
C TRP A 148 -6.38 0.39 -9.74
N ASN A 149 -7.28 0.29 -10.71
CA ASN A 149 -7.69 1.44 -11.52
C ASN A 149 -8.38 2.52 -10.69
N GLY A 150 -9.26 2.16 -9.77
CA GLY A 150 -9.92 3.11 -8.89
C GLY A 150 -8.93 3.84 -7.97
N PHE A 151 -7.95 3.13 -7.46
CA PHE A 151 -6.87 3.69 -6.65
C PHE A 151 -6.04 4.71 -7.46
N ILE A 152 -5.60 4.31 -8.64
CA ILE A 152 -4.80 5.17 -9.53
C ILE A 152 -5.58 6.43 -9.91
N LYS A 153 -6.84 6.25 -10.29
CA LYS A 153 -7.72 7.37 -10.64
C LYS A 153 -7.87 8.35 -9.47
N TYR A 154 -8.08 7.84 -8.26
CA TYR A 154 -8.20 8.68 -7.07
C TYR A 154 -6.97 9.55 -6.87
N VAL A 155 -5.78 8.94 -6.91
CA VAL A 155 -4.52 9.68 -6.73
C VAL A 155 -4.35 10.74 -7.82
N LYS A 156 -4.56 10.38 -9.08
CA LYS A 156 -4.42 11.31 -10.21
C LYS A 156 -5.40 12.48 -10.15
N ASP A 157 -6.65 12.20 -9.76
CA ASP A 157 -7.66 13.25 -9.60
C ASP A 157 -7.27 14.23 -8.48
N LYS A 158 -6.71 13.74 -7.39
CA LYS A 158 -6.23 14.59 -6.29
C LYS A 158 -5.01 15.41 -6.68
N GLN A 159 -4.13 14.89 -7.51
CA GLN A 159 -2.98 15.65 -8.04
C GLN A 159 -3.44 16.83 -8.91
N LEU A 160 -4.48 16.65 -9.71
CA LEU A 160 -5.03 17.73 -10.54
C LEU A 160 -5.63 18.87 -9.71
N VAL A 161 -6.22 18.56 -8.56
CA VAL A 161 -6.84 19.58 -7.69
C VAL A 161 -5.80 20.41 -6.94
N THR A 162 -4.60 19.86 -6.70
CA THR A 162 -3.55 20.53 -5.92
C THR A 162 -2.55 21.34 -6.75
N GLU A 163 -2.69 21.32 -8.05
CA GLU A 163 -1.86 22.16 -8.96
C GLU A 163 -2.33 23.62 -9.01
#